data_d1528e4508df9d5094630d34b71abf8e
#
_entry.id   d1528e4508df9d5094630d34b71abf8e
#
_cell.length_a   1.000
_cell.length_b   1.000
_cell.length_c   1.000
_cell.angle_alpha   90.00
_cell.angle_beta   90.00
_cell.angle_gamma   90.00
#
_symmetry.space_group_name_H-M   'P 1'
#
loop_
_entity.id
_entity.type
_entity.pdbx_description
1 polymer ?
#
loop_
_entity_poly.entity_id
_entity_poly.type
_entity_poly.pdbx_seq_one_letter_code
_entity_poly.pdbx_strand_id
1 'polypeptide(L)'
;MKLLQTISASVRNRSLLRVFGSRQFSTASADYDKRNYAANVPEYNTVISALTAQRRHYLLRDVYDDMMLDGVQPNRDTFHSFVIGTMKGARMEDALFFKDEMKAMGLLPDVALYNFLISTCGKCANYDRAIHILEEMKRNDVKPTGQTFICLLNACASAGRVDLVYAIVRDMTAAGLGLNKFCYAGLIAAHKNKMPRADDIATKIIELLEQSKGWSSVEQSKNNAENVMMDLSEEELYNLPTAEFVHRRVFLNRALTVYHAALLACADLQLVEAMESILEMLKNEGYDPDVFCLKQMMR
;
A
#
# COMPACT_ATOMS: atom_id res chain seq x y z
N MET A 1 -19.47 -24.36 23.88
CA MET A 1 -18.11 -24.72 23.43
C MET A 1 -18.05 -25.75 22.30
N LYS A 2 -19.05 -26.61 22.08
CA LYS A 2 -19.05 -27.60 20.97
C LYS A 2 -19.32 -27.00 19.58
N LEU A 3 -20.01 -25.85 19.47
CA LEU A 3 -20.35 -25.22 18.19
C LEU A 3 -19.12 -24.59 17.50
N LEU A 4 -18.18 -24.06 18.26
CA LEU A 4 -16.95 -23.43 17.70
C LEU A 4 -15.95 -24.48 17.20
N GLN A 5 -15.93 -25.68 17.77
CA GLN A 5 -15.08 -26.76 17.27
C GLN A 5 -15.62 -27.35 15.96
N THR A 6 -16.95 -27.37 15.77
CA THR A 6 -17.59 -27.86 14.54
C THR A 6 -17.39 -26.88 13.37
N ILE A 7 -17.35 -25.56 13.63
CA ILE A 7 -17.09 -24.53 12.61
C ILE A 7 -15.62 -24.58 12.19
N SER A 8 -14.68 -24.74 13.14
CA SER A 8 -13.25 -24.88 12.84
C SER A 8 -12.94 -26.16 12.03
N ALA A 9 -13.59 -27.26 12.33
CA ALA A 9 -13.45 -28.51 11.57
C ALA A 9 -14.07 -28.44 10.17
N SER A 10 -15.19 -27.71 10.03
CA SER A 10 -15.87 -27.51 8.74
C SER A 10 -15.09 -26.57 7.80
N VAL A 11 -14.38 -25.57 8.34
CA VAL A 11 -13.52 -24.67 7.55
C VAL A 11 -12.25 -25.40 7.11
N ARG A 12 -11.63 -26.19 7.99
CA ARG A 12 -10.49 -27.04 7.62
C ARG A 12 -10.82 -28.05 6.52
N ASN A 13 -12.01 -28.68 6.58
CA ASN A 13 -12.43 -29.61 5.53
C ASN A 13 -12.82 -28.91 4.22
N ARG A 14 -13.25 -27.64 4.25
CA ARG A 14 -13.60 -26.92 3.01
C ARG A 14 -12.38 -26.44 2.23
N SER A 15 -11.28 -26.05 2.89
CA SER A 15 -10.03 -25.73 2.21
C SER A 15 -9.40 -26.99 1.57
N LEU A 16 -9.37 -28.09 2.31
CA LEU A 16 -8.89 -29.39 1.80
C LEU A 16 -9.81 -29.97 0.70
N LEU A 17 -11.14 -29.80 0.81
CA LEU A 17 -12.08 -30.29 -0.21
C LEU A 17 -12.08 -29.40 -1.49
N ARG A 18 -11.72 -28.13 -1.41
CA ARG A 18 -11.49 -27.30 -2.62
C ARG A 18 -10.23 -27.71 -3.38
N VAL A 19 -9.19 -28.13 -2.67
CA VAL A 19 -7.97 -28.65 -3.29
C VAL A 19 -8.21 -30.03 -3.92
N PHE A 20 -9.04 -30.87 -3.30
CA PHE A 20 -9.28 -32.24 -3.76
C PHE A 20 -10.56 -32.44 -4.60
N GLY A 21 -11.48 -31.48 -4.63
CA GLY A 21 -12.84 -31.65 -5.18
C GLY A 21 -13.05 -31.21 -6.63
N SER A 22 -12.10 -30.64 -7.33
CA SER A 22 -12.30 -30.10 -8.69
C SER A 22 -11.32 -30.56 -9.77
N ARG A 23 -10.43 -31.51 -9.49
CA ARG A 23 -9.61 -32.13 -10.54
C ARG A 23 -9.69 -33.66 -10.45
N GLN A 24 -10.31 -34.26 -11.45
CA GLN A 24 -10.16 -35.68 -11.72
C GLN A 24 -8.67 -35.96 -11.98
N PHE A 25 -8.01 -36.63 -11.02
CA PHE A 25 -6.66 -37.12 -11.17
C PHE A 25 -6.67 -38.30 -12.16
N SER A 26 -6.62 -38.01 -13.44
CA SER A 26 -6.21 -38.96 -14.44
C SER A 26 -5.15 -38.32 -15.32
N THR A 27 -3.92 -38.82 -15.28
CA THR A 27 -2.74 -38.49 -16.11
C THR A 27 -1.84 -37.32 -15.64
N ALA A 28 -1.93 -36.87 -14.41
CA ALA A 28 -1.24 -35.66 -13.95
C ALA A 28 0.26 -35.84 -13.60
N SER A 29 0.79 -37.07 -13.51
CA SER A 29 2.19 -37.26 -13.08
C SER A 29 3.23 -36.82 -14.11
N ALA A 30 2.96 -37.01 -15.39
CA ALA A 30 3.91 -36.68 -16.45
C ALA A 30 3.99 -35.19 -16.80
N ASP A 31 2.89 -34.43 -16.55
CA ASP A 31 2.87 -32.97 -16.73
C ASP A 31 3.37 -32.23 -15.50
N TYR A 32 3.29 -32.86 -14.33
CA TYR A 32 3.74 -32.25 -13.07
C TYR A 32 5.28 -32.19 -13.01
N ASP A 33 5.97 -33.23 -13.45
CA ASP A 33 7.44 -33.27 -13.50
C ASP A 33 8.04 -32.18 -14.41
N LYS A 34 7.28 -31.66 -15.36
CA LYS A 34 7.71 -30.60 -16.28
C LYS A 34 7.59 -29.18 -15.70
N ARG A 35 6.87 -29.00 -14.57
CA ARG A 35 6.66 -27.69 -13.94
C ARG A 35 7.66 -27.38 -12.84
N ASN A 36 8.71 -28.17 -12.68
CA ASN A 36 9.68 -28.05 -11.59
C ASN A 36 10.60 -26.83 -11.78
N TYR A 37 10.04 -25.63 -11.55
CA TYR A 37 10.77 -24.36 -11.62
C TYR A 37 11.30 -23.92 -10.24
N ALA A 38 10.88 -24.57 -9.16
CA ALA A 38 11.35 -24.34 -7.80
C ALA A 38 11.13 -25.61 -6.94
N ALA A 39 12.07 -25.92 -6.06
CA ALA A 39 12.06 -27.11 -5.23
C ALA A 39 12.05 -26.79 -3.72
N ASN A 40 12.24 -25.54 -3.34
CA ASN A 40 12.37 -25.11 -1.96
C ASN A 40 11.86 -23.66 -1.77
N VAL A 41 11.67 -23.26 -0.50
CA VAL A 41 11.16 -21.93 -0.14
C VAL A 41 11.96 -20.77 -0.77
N PRO A 42 13.32 -20.73 -0.72
CA PRO A 42 14.08 -19.64 -1.34
C PRO A 42 13.87 -19.52 -2.86
N GLU A 43 13.75 -20.63 -3.57
CA GLU A 43 13.50 -20.64 -5.02
C GLU A 43 12.09 -20.10 -5.31
N TYR A 44 11.07 -20.55 -4.58
CA TYR A 44 9.72 -20.02 -4.70
C TYR A 44 9.67 -18.51 -4.41
N ASN A 45 10.35 -18.02 -3.37
CA ASN A 45 10.45 -16.60 -3.07
C ASN A 45 11.10 -15.81 -4.21
N THR A 46 12.10 -16.40 -4.89
CA THR A 46 12.71 -15.81 -6.08
C THR A 46 11.72 -15.71 -7.25
N VAL A 47 10.91 -16.75 -7.47
CA VAL A 47 9.87 -16.76 -8.51
C VAL A 47 8.80 -15.70 -8.21
N ILE A 48 8.31 -15.62 -6.96
CA ILE A 48 7.33 -14.62 -6.53
C ILE A 48 7.86 -13.20 -6.78
N SER A 49 9.11 -12.95 -6.41
CA SER A 49 9.78 -11.66 -6.61
C SER A 49 9.93 -11.32 -8.09
N ALA A 50 10.32 -12.29 -8.92
CA ALA A 50 10.45 -12.13 -10.37
C ALA A 50 9.11 -11.83 -11.04
N LEU A 51 8.04 -12.55 -10.69
CA LEU A 51 6.68 -12.30 -11.20
C LEU A 51 6.17 -10.92 -10.78
N THR A 52 6.45 -10.52 -9.54
CA THR A 52 6.11 -9.19 -9.02
C THR A 52 6.84 -8.09 -9.81
N ALA A 53 8.14 -8.24 -10.07
CA ALA A 53 8.93 -7.31 -10.88
C ALA A 53 8.44 -7.24 -12.34
N GLN A 54 7.99 -8.36 -12.91
CA GLN A 54 7.41 -8.44 -14.25
C GLN A 54 5.95 -7.99 -14.32
N ARG A 55 5.35 -7.54 -13.21
CA ARG A 55 3.92 -7.17 -13.08
C ARG A 55 2.94 -8.29 -13.41
N ARG A 56 3.36 -9.56 -13.30
CA ARG A 56 2.52 -10.74 -13.50
C ARG A 56 1.84 -11.17 -12.20
N HIS A 57 1.21 -10.22 -11.49
CA HIS A 57 0.64 -10.42 -10.17
C HIS A 57 -0.49 -11.45 -10.15
N TYR A 58 -1.16 -11.68 -11.28
CA TYR A 58 -2.24 -12.65 -11.42
C TYR A 58 -1.78 -14.11 -11.30
N LEU A 59 -0.47 -14.39 -11.51
CA LEU A 59 0.10 -15.73 -11.38
C LEU A 59 0.50 -16.09 -9.94
N LEU A 60 0.48 -15.14 -9.02
CA LEU A 60 0.91 -15.39 -7.63
C LEU A 60 0.05 -16.45 -6.93
N ARG A 61 -1.23 -16.55 -7.31
CA ARG A 61 -2.13 -17.58 -6.80
C ARG A 61 -1.74 -18.97 -7.29
N ASP A 62 -1.42 -19.08 -8.56
CA ASP A 62 -0.99 -20.34 -9.18
C ASP A 62 0.34 -20.82 -8.59
N VAL A 63 1.29 -19.90 -8.34
CA VAL A 63 2.56 -20.22 -7.67
C VAL A 63 2.34 -20.74 -6.25
N TYR A 64 1.39 -20.16 -5.51
CA TYR A 64 1.04 -20.65 -4.18
C TYR A 64 0.45 -22.07 -4.25
N ASP A 65 -0.47 -22.31 -5.18
CA ASP A 65 -1.06 -23.62 -5.37
C ASP A 65 0.01 -24.66 -5.77
N ASP A 66 0.94 -24.31 -6.66
CA ASP A 66 2.07 -25.16 -7.05
C ASP A 66 2.99 -25.45 -5.85
N MET A 67 3.32 -24.45 -5.04
CA MET A 67 4.12 -24.60 -3.82
C MET A 67 3.47 -25.58 -2.82
N MET A 68 2.16 -25.49 -2.66
CA MET A 68 1.40 -26.39 -1.78
C MET A 68 1.35 -27.82 -2.35
N LEU A 69 1.22 -27.99 -3.66
CA LEU A 69 1.23 -29.30 -4.34
C LEU A 69 2.60 -29.98 -4.25
N ASP A 70 3.68 -29.22 -4.29
CA ASP A 70 5.06 -29.69 -4.12
C ASP A 70 5.37 -30.07 -2.64
N GLY A 71 4.44 -29.81 -1.73
CA GLY A 71 4.63 -30.06 -0.30
C GLY A 71 5.58 -29.07 0.36
N VAL A 72 5.91 -27.97 -0.31
CA VAL A 72 6.76 -26.89 0.22
C VAL A 72 5.91 -25.91 1.00
N GLN A 73 6.07 -25.87 2.32
CA GLN A 73 5.28 -24.98 3.16
C GLN A 73 5.80 -23.54 3.13
N PRO A 74 4.95 -22.55 2.81
CA PRO A 74 5.30 -21.14 2.91
C PRO A 74 5.68 -20.73 4.34
N ASN A 75 6.70 -19.92 4.48
CA ASN A 75 7.06 -19.28 5.73
C ASN A 75 6.49 -17.83 5.79
N ARG A 76 6.78 -17.12 6.88
CA ARG A 76 6.36 -15.72 7.06
C ARG A 76 6.83 -14.83 5.90
N ASP A 77 8.10 -14.92 5.50
CA ASP A 77 8.68 -14.11 4.43
C ASP A 77 8.04 -14.40 3.07
N THR A 78 7.65 -15.66 2.83
CA THR A 78 6.90 -16.06 1.64
C THR A 78 5.53 -15.37 1.60
N PHE A 79 4.79 -15.36 2.72
CA PHE A 79 3.50 -14.66 2.77
C PHE A 79 3.66 -13.15 2.62
N HIS A 80 4.71 -12.54 3.20
CA HIS A 80 5.03 -11.14 2.96
C HIS A 80 5.25 -10.87 1.47
N SER A 81 6.03 -11.71 0.80
CA SER A 81 6.31 -11.58 -0.64
C SER A 81 5.03 -11.70 -1.48
N PHE A 82 4.12 -12.61 -1.16
CA PHE A 82 2.81 -12.73 -1.82
C PHE A 82 1.96 -11.48 -1.61
N VAL A 83 1.86 -11.00 -0.36
CA VAL A 83 1.04 -9.81 -0.05
C VAL A 83 1.63 -8.55 -0.68
N ILE A 84 2.95 -8.38 -0.70
CA ILE A 84 3.62 -7.29 -1.43
C ILE A 84 3.30 -7.37 -2.93
N GLY A 85 3.40 -8.56 -3.53
CA GLY A 85 3.09 -8.75 -4.94
C GLY A 85 1.64 -8.42 -5.27
N THR A 86 0.69 -8.86 -4.45
CA THR A 86 -0.74 -8.53 -4.62
C THR A 86 -1.03 -7.05 -4.39
N MET A 87 -0.36 -6.41 -3.43
CA MET A 87 -0.42 -4.96 -3.21
C MET A 87 0.06 -4.20 -4.45
N LYS A 88 1.19 -4.60 -5.04
CA LYS A 88 1.70 -3.97 -6.27
C LYS A 88 0.72 -4.11 -7.44
N GLY A 89 0.00 -5.23 -7.51
CA GLY A 89 -1.02 -5.50 -8.52
C GLY A 89 -2.41 -4.96 -8.21
N ALA A 90 -2.63 -4.27 -7.08
CA ALA A 90 -3.95 -3.85 -6.59
C ALA A 90 -4.97 -5.02 -6.53
N ARG A 91 -4.53 -6.21 -6.11
CA ARG A 91 -5.34 -7.44 -6.03
C ARG A 91 -5.77 -7.69 -4.59
N MET A 92 -6.78 -6.97 -4.13
CA MET A 92 -7.24 -7.01 -2.74
C MET A 92 -7.71 -8.40 -2.29
N GLU A 93 -8.48 -9.09 -3.12
CA GLU A 93 -9.03 -10.41 -2.76
C GLU A 93 -7.93 -11.46 -2.59
N ASP A 94 -6.89 -11.42 -3.42
CA ASP A 94 -5.75 -12.32 -3.29
C ASP A 94 -4.91 -11.97 -2.05
N ALA A 95 -4.75 -10.68 -1.73
CA ALA A 95 -4.05 -10.25 -0.52
C ALA A 95 -4.75 -10.77 0.75
N LEU A 96 -6.08 -10.68 0.79
CA LEU A 96 -6.89 -11.21 1.89
C LEU A 96 -6.82 -12.73 1.97
N PHE A 97 -6.84 -13.40 0.82
CA PHE A 97 -6.65 -14.84 0.77
C PHE A 97 -5.31 -15.26 1.39
N PHE A 98 -4.19 -14.64 1.00
CA PHE A 98 -2.88 -14.98 1.56
C PHE A 98 -2.79 -14.70 3.06
N LYS A 99 -3.45 -13.63 3.56
CA LYS A 99 -3.57 -13.39 4.99
C LYS A 99 -4.31 -14.53 5.71
N ASP A 100 -5.42 -14.99 5.12
CA ASP A 100 -6.24 -16.05 5.73
C ASP A 100 -5.51 -17.41 5.68
N GLU A 101 -4.80 -17.73 4.59
CA GLU A 101 -3.95 -18.93 4.49
C GLU A 101 -2.79 -18.88 5.50
N MET A 102 -2.14 -17.74 5.65
CA MET A 102 -1.10 -17.54 6.67
C MET A 102 -1.64 -17.86 8.08
N LYS A 103 -2.82 -17.34 8.42
CA LYS A 103 -3.48 -17.64 9.70
C LYS A 103 -3.87 -19.11 9.84
N ALA A 104 -4.34 -19.73 8.77
CA ALA A 104 -4.70 -21.15 8.77
C ALA A 104 -3.49 -22.06 9.05
N MET A 105 -2.29 -21.61 8.67
CA MET A 105 -1.02 -22.27 8.98
C MET A 105 -0.47 -21.94 10.39
N GLY A 106 -1.20 -21.17 11.19
CA GLY A 106 -0.78 -20.78 12.54
C GLY A 106 0.24 -19.63 12.57
N LEU A 107 0.50 -18.97 11.44
CA LEU A 107 1.36 -17.81 11.35
C LEU A 107 0.53 -16.54 11.58
N LEU A 108 0.86 -15.77 12.60
CA LEU A 108 0.13 -14.53 12.89
C LEU A 108 0.71 -13.38 12.05
N PRO A 109 -0.18 -12.56 11.41
CA PRO A 109 0.22 -11.34 10.72
C PRO A 109 0.89 -10.35 11.68
N ASP A 110 1.95 -9.72 11.24
CA ASP A 110 2.65 -8.65 11.96
C ASP A 110 2.22 -7.25 11.46
N VAL A 111 2.81 -6.20 12.05
CA VAL A 111 2.52 -4.80 11.71
C VAL A 111 2.75 -4.53 10.21
N ALA A 112 3.85 -5.05 9.64
CA ALA A 112 4.20 -4.83 8.24
C ALA A 112 3.15 -5.45 7.31
N LEU A 113 2.72 -6.69 7.58
CA LEU A 113 1.69 -7.35 6.78
C LEU A 113 0.37 -6.59 6.83
N TYR A 114 -0.06 -6.13 8.01
CA TYR A 114 -1.27 -5.31 8.12
C TYR A 114 -1.16 -4.00 7.35
N ASN A 115 0.00 -3.33 7.38
CA ASN A 115 0.23 -2.13 6.60
C ASN A 115 0.13 -2.39 5.09
N PHE A 116 0.67 -3.50 4.58
CA PHE A 116 0.53 -3.88 3.17
C PHE A 116 -0.93 -4.15 2.78
N LEU A 117 -1.70 -4.81 3.66
CA LEU A 117 -3.12 -5.06 3.44
C LEU A 117 -3.94 -3.76 3.38
N ILE A 118 -3.73 -2.84 4.34
CA ILE A 118 -4.37 -1.52 4.35
C ILE A 118 -4.01 -0.76 3.08
N SER A 119 -2.73 -0.78 2.68
CA SER A 119 -2.24 -0.16 1.47
C SER A 119 -2.87 -0.75 0.20
N THR A 120 -3.08 -2.07 0.15
CA THR A 120 -3.78 -2.73 -0.95
C THR A 120 -5.22 -2.24 -1.06
N CYS A 121 -5.92 -2.09 0.07
CA CYS A 121 -7.27 -1.51 0.09
C CYS A 121 -7.27 -0.07 -0.42
N GLY A 122 -6.25 0.72 -0.06
CA GLY A 122 -6.08 2.08 -0.57
C GLY A 122 -5.94 2.14 -2.08
N LYS A 123 -5.16 1.24 -2.69
CA LYS A 123 -5.04 1.15 -4.16
C LYS A 123 -6.35 0.78 -4.86
N CYS A 124 -7.22 0.05 -4.16
CA CYS A 124 -8.55 -0.32 -4.65
C CYS A 124 -9.63 0.71 -4.26
N ALA A 125 -9.26 1.85 -3.69
CA ALA A 125 -10.16 2.88 -3.15
C ALA A 125 -11.23 2.33 -2.17
N ASN A 126 -10.92 1.25 -1.47
CA ASN A 126 -11.81 0.57 -0.53
C ASN A 126 -11.42 0.89 0.91
N TYR A 127 -11.78 2.09 1.37
CA TYR A 127 -11.47 2.57 2.72
C TYR A 127 -12.20 1.79 3.83
N ASP A 128 -13.40 1.30 3.59
CA ASP A 128 -14.16 0.51 4.58
C ASP A 128 -13.40 -0.77 4.95
N ARG A 129 -12.86 -1.46 3.93
CA ARG A 129 -12.04 -2.65 4.16
C ARG A 129 -10.74 -2.32 4.90
N ALA A 130 -10.12 -1.17 4.59
CA ALA A 130 -8.93 -0.70 5.30
C ALA A 130 -9.21 -0.47 6.80
N ILE A 131 -10.37 0.12 7.14
CA ILE A 131 -10.80 0.31 8.53
C ILE A 131 -11.02 -1.06 9.21
N HIS A 132 -11.69 -2.01 8.56
CA HIS A 132 -11.88 -3.35 9.11
C HIS A 132 -10.56 -4.09 9.37
N ILE A 133 -9.57 -3.92 8.50
CA ILE A 133 -8.23 -4.50 8.70
C ILE A 133 -7.54 -3.86 9.92
N LEU A 134 -7.66 -2.54 10.11
CA LEU A 134 -7.14 -1.87 11.30
C LEU A 134 -7.82 -2.37 12.58
N GLU A 135 -9.13 -2.59 12.55
CA GLU A 135 -9.86 -3.17 13.69
C GLU A 135 -9.44 -4.62 13.96
N GLU A 136 -9.21 -5.41 12.92
CA GLU A 136 -8.66 -6.76 13.02
C GLU A 136 -7.26 -6.75 13.65
N MET A 137 -6.39 -5.83 13.20
CA MET A 137 -5.06 -5.63 13.76
C MET A 137 -5.11 -5.36 15.27
N LYS A 138 -5.99 -4.45 15.70
CA LYS A 138 -6.19 -4.12 17.12
C LYS A 138 -6.73 -5.31 17.92
N ARG A 139 -7.69 -6.08 17.37
CA ARG A 139 -8.24 -7.27 18.01
C ARG A 139 -7.22 -8.39 18.19
N ASN A 140 -6.20 -8.44 17.34
CA ASN A 140 -5.11 -9.41 17.44
C ASN A 140 -3.93 -8.87 18.27
N ASP A 141 -4.13 -7.85 19.09
CA ASP A 141 -3.13 -7.21 19.95
C ASP A 141 -1.90 -6.67 19.20
N VAL A 142 -2.01 -6.44 17.90
CA VAL A 142 -0.96 -5.81 17.09
C VAL A 142 -1.16 -4.30 17.13
N LYS A 143 -0.23 -3.58 17.74
CA LYS A 143 -0.33 -2.12 17.93
C LYS A 143 -0.09 -1.39 16.61
N PRO A 144 -1.01 -0.50 16.17
CA PRO A 144 -0.78 0.37 15.04
C PRO A 144 0.40 1.32 15.27
N THR A 145 1.18 1.55 14.23
CA THR A 145 2.30 2.50 14.22
C THR A 145 1.95 3.76 13.43
N GLY A 146 2.82 4.78 13.46
CA GLY A 146 2.65 5.95 12.60
C GLY A 146 2.52 5.59 11.13
N GLN A 147 3.24 4.57 10.67
CA GLN A 147 3.11 4.03 9.32
C GLN A 147 1.72 3.46 9.02
N THR A 148 1.11 2.76 9.97
CA THR A 148 -0.27 2.25 9.84
C THR A 148 -1.27 3.40 9.62
N PHE A 149 -1.10 4.50 10.36
CA PHE A 149 -1.95 5.67 10.18
C PHE A 149 -1.75 6.34 8.81
N ILE A 150 -0.52 6.41 8.30
CA ILE A 150 -0.23 6.93 6.94
C ILE A 150 -0.88 6.03 5.88
N CYS A 151 -0.78 4.71 5.99
CA CYS A 151 -1.44 3.78 5.08
C CYS A 151 -2.96 3.97 5.08
N LEU A 152 -3.58 4.10 6.27
CA LEU A 152 -5.01 4.31 6.42
C LEU A 152 -5.44 5.68 5.87
N LEU A 153 -4.66 6.74 6.15
CA LEU A 153 -4.88 8.07 5.61
C LEU A 153 -4.90 8.04 4.08
N ASN A 154 -3.93 7.38 3.46
CA ASN A 154 -3.85 7.24 2.01
C ASN A 154 -5.03 6.42 1.45
N ALA A 155 -5.49 5.38 2.17
CA ALA A 155 -6.66 4.61 1.77
C ALA A 155 -7.95 5.46 1.79
N CYS A 156 -8.14 6.29 2.81
CA CYS A 156 -9.27 7.23 2.87
C CYS A 156 -9.13 8.35 1.83
N ALA A 157 -7.90 8.82 1.57
CA ALA A 157 -7.61 9.85 0.58
C ALA A 157 -7.89 9.39 -0.84
N SER A 158 -7.57 8.14 -1.20
CA SER A 158 -7.86 7.58 -2.51
C SER A 158 -9.36 7.51 -2.80
N ALA A 159 -10.17 7.33 -1.77
CA ALA A 159 -11.64 7.34 -1.85
C ALA A 159 -12.27 8.75 -1.69
N GLY A 160 -11.46 9.81 -1.56
CA GLY A 160 -11.93 11.18 -1.41
C GLY A 160 -12.62 11.47 -0.07
N ARG A 161 -12.42 10.63 0.97
CA ARG A 161 -13.04 10.77 2.29
C ARG A 161 -12.26 11.77 3.16
N VAL A 162 -12.37 13.04 2.79
CA VAL A 162 -11.69 14.16 3.46
C VAL A 162 -12.03 14.22 4.96
N ASP A 163 -13.27 13.94 5.34
CA ASP A 163 -13.74 13.86 6.72
C ASP A 163 -12.91 12.87 7.57
N LEU A 164 -12.71 11.66 7.04
CA LEU A 164 -11.94 10.61 7.70
C LEU A 164 -10.43 10.94 7.72
N VAL A 165 -9.92 11.53 6.66
CA VAL A 165 -8.51 11.95 6.60
C VAL A 165 -8.19 12.95 7.69
N TYR A 166 -9.02 13.99 7.89
CA TYR A 166 -8.83 14.94 8.98
C TYR A 166 -9.04 14.30 10.37
N ALA A 167 -9.93 13.31 10.50
CA ALA A 167 -10.07 12.57 11.76
C ALA A 167 -8.78 11.79 12.09
N ILE A 168 -8.20 11.10 11.11
CA ILE A 168 -6.93 10.38 11.26
C ILE A 168 -5.80 11.35 11.65
N VAL A 169 -5.71 12.50 10.97
CA VAL A 169 -4.71 13.54 11.28
C VAL A 169 -4.85 14.02 12.74
N ARG A 170 -6.07 14.24 13.23
CA ARG A 170 -6.30 14.61 14.64
C ARG A 170 -5.86 13.51 15.59
N ASP A 171 -6.19 12.25 15.28
CA ASP A 171 -5.80 11.10 16.11
C ASP A 171 -4.27 10.95 16.15
N MET A 172 -3.57 11.11 15.02
CA MET A 172 -2.12 11.13 14.95
C MET A 172 -1.53 12.23 15.84
N THR A 173 -2.04 13.45 15.73
CA THR A 173 -1.58 14.60 16.53
C THR A 173 -1.85 14.37 18.01
N ALA A 174 -3.02 13.85 18.39
CA ALA A 174 -3.36 13.50 19.76
C ALA A 174 -2.47 12.40 20.34
N ALA A 175 -2.00 11.48 19.50
CA ALA A 175 -1.03 10.44 19.87
C ALA A 175 0.43 10.96 19.92
N GLY A 176 0.67 12.26 19.70
CA GLY A 176 2.00 12.87 19.67
C GLY A 176 2.79 12.58 18.39
N LEU A 177 2.15 12.03 17.36
CA LEU A 177 2.74 11.81 16.06
C LEU A 177 2.68 13.09 15.23
N GLY A 178 3.83 13.59 14.79
CA GLY A 178 3.91 14.75 13.90
C GLY A 178 3.40 14.43 12.50
N LEU A 179 2.82 15.46 11.84
CA LEU A 179 2.50 15.35 10.42
C LEU A 179 3.77 15.42 9.59
N ASN A 180 3.90 14.55 8.62
CA ASN A 180 5.02 14.52 7.69
C ASN A 180 4.57 14.81 6.25
N LYS A 181 5.51 14.90 5.32
CA LYS A 181 5.24 15.13 3.90
C LYS A 181 4.24 14.15 3.28
N PHE A 182 4.18 12.91 3.76
CA PHE A 182 3.23 11.91 3.25
C PHE A 182 1.81 12.16 3.74
N CYS A 183 1.65 12.72 4.94
CA CYS A 183 0.34 13.17 5.43
C CYS A 183 -0.18 14.34 4.58
N TYR A 184 0.67 15.32 4.27
CA TYR A 184 0.28 16.44 3.40
C TYR A 184 -0.03 15.99 1.96
N ALA A 185 0.77 15.09 1.40
CA ALA A 185 0.48 14.48 0.09
C ALA A 185 -0.89 13.74 0.10
N GLY A 186 -1.19 13.03 1.19
CA GLY A 186 -2.48 12.37 1.38
C GLY A 186 -3.64 13.35 1.53
N LEU A 187 -3.47 14.46 2.26
CA LEU A 187 -4.48 15.54 2.36
C LEU A 187 -4.79 16.14 0.98
N ILE A 188 -3.77 16.45 0.19
CA ILE A 188 -3.93 16.96 -1.17
C ILE A 188 -4.68 15.93 -2.04
N ALA A 189 -4.30 14.66 -1.97
CA ALA A 189 -4.96 13.59 -2.71
C ALA A 189 -6.43 13.42 -2.29
N ALA A 190 -6.75 13.57 -0.99
CA ALA A 190 -8.12 13.51 -0.50
C ALA A 190 -9.00 14.62 -1.07
N HIS A 191 -8.50 15.85 -1.07
CA HIS A 191 -9.21 16.99 -1.65
C HIS A 191 -9.38 16.84 -3.18
N LYS A 192 -8.35 16.34 -3.88
CA LYS A 192 -8.42 16.03 -5.31
C LYS A 192 -9.54 15.02 -5.64
N ASN A 193 -9.64 13.97 -4.84
CA ASN A 193 -10.56 12.85 -5.09
C ASN A 193 -11.98 13.09 -4.50
N LYS A 194 -12.19 14.16 -3.74
CA LYS A 194 -13.49 14.48 -3.14
C LYS A 194 -14.53 14.75 -4.22
N MET A 195 -15.71 14.16 -4.03
CA MET A 195 -16.90 14.44 -4.88
C MET A 195 -18.07 14.86 -3.99
N PRO A 196 -18.85 15.90 -4.36
CA PRO A 196 -18.59 16.83 -5.48
C PRO A 196 -17.33 17.67 -5.29
N ARG A 197 -16.78 18.17 -6.39
CA ARG A 197 -15.58 19.05 -6.33
C ARG A 197 -15.93 20.34 -5.63
N ALA A 198 -14.99 20.84 -4.81
CA ALA A 198 -15.10 22.15 -4.19
C ALA A 198 -14.57 23.23 -5.15
N ASP A 199 -15.22 24.40 -5.18
CA ASP A 199 -14.83 25.50 -6.06
C ASP A 199 -13.46 26.12 -5.65
N ASP A 200 -13.10 26.00 -4.36
CA ASP A 200 -11.88 26.52 -3.75
C ASP A 200 -10.70 25.53 -3.73
N ILE A 201 -10.79 24.44 -4.51
CA ILE A 201 -9.82 23.33 -4.43
C ILE A 201 -8.37 23.79 -4.78
N ALA A 202 -8.19 24.71 -5.71
CA ALA A 202 -6.89 25.26 -6.08
C ALA A 202 -6.24 25.98 -4.90
N THR A 203 -7.00 26.86 -4.24
CA THR A 203 -6.56 27.59 -3.04
C THR A 203 -6.21 26.63 -1.92
N LYS A 204 -7.02 25.57 -1.72
CA LYS A 204 -6.78 24.56 -0.68
C LYS A 204 -5.51 23.75 -0.91
N ILE A 205 -5.21 23.39 -2.15
CA ILE A 205 -3.96 22.69 -2.51
C ILE A 205 -2.74 23.57 -2.20
N ILE A 206 -2.78 24.84 -2.58
CA ILE A 206 -1.70 25.82 -2.30
C ILE A 206 -1.53 26.02 -0.79
N GLU A 207 -2.62 26.17 -0.06
CA GLU A 207 -2.60 26.34 1.41
C GLU A 207 -1.96 25.12 2.11
N LEU A 208 -2.31 23.91 1.70
CA LEU A 208 -1.72 22.67 2.24
C LEU A 208 -0.22 22.55 1.90
N LEU A 209 0.17 22.99 0.70
CA LEU A 209 1.57 23.05 0.31
C LEU A 209 2.35 24.04 1.18
N GLU A 210 1.80 25.22 1.44
CA GLU A 210 2.41 26.21 2.33
C GLU A 210 2.52 25.70 3.77
N GLN A 211 1.47 25.09 4.30
CA GLN A 211 1.50 24.47 5.63
C GLN A 211 2.58 23.39 5.75
N SER A 212 2.86 22.65 4.68
CA SER A 212 3.88 21.63 4.69
C SER A 212 5.32 22.16 4.84
N LYS A 213 5.55 23.46 4.52
CA LYS A 213 6.86 24.09 4.67
C LYS A 213 7.25 24.29 6.14
N GLY A 214 6.28 24.57 7.01
CA GLY A 214 6.51 24.71 8.45
C GLY A 214 6.97 23.42 9.12
N TRP A 215 6.64 22.28 8.53
CA TRP A 215 7.04 20.97 9.02
C TRP A 215 8.54 20.68 8.78
N SER A 216 9.11 21.08 7.65
CA SER A 216 10.52 20.85 7.31
C SER A 216 11.50 21.49 8.31
N SER A 217 11.10 22.59 8.95
CA SER A 217 11.90 23.27 9.98
C SER A 217 11.89 22.56 11.34
N VAL A 218 10.84 21.79 11.64
CA VAL A 218 10.71 21.05 12.90
C VAL A 218 11.48 19.72 12.85
N GLU A 219 11.62 19.10 11.67
CA GLU A 219 12.37 17.86 11.49
C GLU A 219 13.87 18.03 11.66
N GLN A 220 14.43 19.17 11.26
CA GLN A 220 15.86 19.45 11.43
C GLN A 220 16.29 19.53 12.90
N SER A 221 15.37 19.82 13.82
CA SER A 221 15.64 19.92 15.25
C SER A 221 15.41 18.60 16.04
N LYS A 222 14.66 17.63 15.47
CA LYS A 222 14.34 16.35 16.10
C LYS A 222 15.18 15.16 15.60
N ASN A 223 16.22 15.39 14.84
CA ASN A 223 17.00 14.38 14.09
C ASN A 223 17.72 13.32 14.93
N ASN A 224 17.52 13.19 16.24
CA ASN A 224 18.23 12.21 17.06
C ASN A 224 17.39 11.08 17.67
N ALA A 225 16.05 11.05 17.50
CA ALA A 225 15.24 10.01 18.14
C ALA A 225 14.27 9.25 17.23
N GLU A 226 13.95 9.73 16.02
CA GLU A 226 12.86 9.17 15.20
C GLU A 226 13.20 8.97 13.71
N ASN A 227 14.46 8.74 13.37
CA ASN A 227 14.87 8.38 12.00
C ASN A 227 14.24 7.07 11.48
N VAL A 228 13.48 6.36 12.29
CA VAL A 228 12.81 5.10 11.93
C VAL A 228 11.64 5.32 10.96
N MET A 229 11.08 6.54 10.85
CA MET A 229 9.98 6.82 9.92
C MET A 229 10.43 7.35 8.54
N MET A 230 11.71 7.60 8.34
CA MET A 230 12.24 8.17 7.09
C MET A 230 12.69 7.13 6.07
N ASP A 231 12.89 5.89 6.48
CA ASP A 231 13.11 4.76 5.57
C ASP A 231 11.78 4.12 5.20
N LEU A 232 10.97 4.86 4.41
CA LEU A 232 9.89 4.20 3.70
C LEU A 232 10.49 3.12 2.81
N SER A 233 10.07 1.89 3.02
CA SER A 233 10.43 0.80 2.14
C SER A 233 9.94 1.12 0.72
N GLU A 234 10.55 0.51 -0.28
CA GLU A 234 10.13 0.68 -1.67
C GLU A 234 8.64 0.35 -1.85
N GLU A 235 8.12 -0.57 -1.04
CA GLU A 235 6.71 -0.97 -0.98
C GLU A 235 5.79 0.14 -0.48
N GLU A 236 6.22 0.95 0.46
CA GLU A 236 5.43 2.05 1.02
C GLU A 236 5.31 3.22 0.06
N LEU A 237 6.31 3.43 -0.80
CA LEU A 237 6.26 4.42 -1.87
C LEU A 237 5.17 4.11 -2.92
N TYR A 238 4.72 2.87 -3.02
CA TYR A 238 3.62 2.48 -3.93
C TYR A 238 2.26 3.09 -3.59
N ASN A 239 2.09 3.55 -2.37
CA ASN A 239 0.83 4.16 -1.92
C ASN A 239 0.77 5.67 -2.13
N LEU A 240 1.89 6.27 -2.52
CA LEU A 240 1.92 7.69 -2.83
C LEU A 240 1.33 7.96 -4.22
N PRO A 241 0.73 9.14 -4.45
CA PRO A 241 0.26 9.54 -5.78
C PRO A 241 1.34 9.48 -6.87
N THR A 242 2.60 9.48 -6.47
CA THR A 242 3.79 9.43 -7.34
C THR A 242 4.33 8.01 -7.58
N ALA A 243 3.69 6.98 -7.03
CA ALA A 243 4.20 5.60 -7.02
C ALA A 243 4.48 5.00 -8.41
N GLU A 244 3.72 5.42 -9.45
CA GLU A 244 3.95 4.96 -10.82
C GLU A 244 5.35 5.30 -11.35
N PHE A 245 5.98 6.37 -10.83
CA PHE A 245 7.31 6.82 -11.23
C PHE A 245 8.43 6.05 -10.55
N VAL A 246 8.24 5.65 -9.31
CA VAL A 246 9.20 4.83 -8.57
C VAL A 246 9.48 3.53 -9.33
N HIS A 247 8.44 2.94 -9.94
CA HIS A 247 8.60 1.75 -10.78
C HIS A 247 9.48 1.90 -12.02
N ARG A 248 9.57 3.11 -12.57
CA ARG A 248 10.34 3.38 -13.79
C ARG A 248 11.81 3.70 -13.53
N ARG A 249 12.30 3.49 -12.29
CA ARG A 249 13.68 3.84 -11.86
C ARG A 249 14.02 5.33 -12.09
N VAL A 250 13.02 6.18 -12.12
CA VAL A 250 13.24 7.63 -12.14
C VAL A 250 13.54 8.04 -10.72
N PHE A 251 14.71 8.62 -10.50
CA PHE A 251 15.08 9.17 -9.19
C PHE A 251 14.19 10.39 -8.90
N LEU A 252 13.13 10.16 -8.11
CA LEU A 252 12.32 11.25 -7.62
C LEU A 252 13.04 11.90 -6.43
N ASN A 253 13.11 13.21 -6.45
CA ASN A 253 13.60 13.95 -5.30
C ASN A 253 12.57 13.84 -4.16
N ARG A 254 12.89 13.09 -3.11
CA ARG A 254 11.99 12.91 -1.95
C ARG A 254 11.65 14.20 -1.23
N ALA A 255 12.49 15.26 -1.35
CA ALA A 255 12.18 16.57 -0.81
C ALA A 255 10.95 17.18 -1.50
N LEU A 256 10.70 16.84 -2.76
CA LEU A 256 9.60 17.36 -3.57
C LEU A 256 8.29 16.58 -3.47
N THR A 257 8.15 15.62 -2.53
CA THR A 257 6.99 14.73 -2.43
C THR A 257 5.65 15.50 -2.39
N VAL A 258 5.57 16.60 -1.62
CA VAL A 258 4.34 17.39 -1.51
C VAL A 258 4.09 18.19 -2.80
N TYR A 259 5.14 18.73 -3.41
CA TYR A 259 5.08 19.39 -4.72
C TYR A 259 4.61 18.45 -5.82
N HIS A 260 5.10 17.19 -5.84
CA HIS A 260 4.65 16.17 -6.78
C HIS A 260 3.15 15.87 -6.61
N ALA A 261 2.69 15.73 -5.37
CA ALA A 261 1.27 15.51 -5.09
C ALA A 261 0.40 16.69 -5.53
N ALA A 262 0.86 17.91 -5.26
CA ALA A 262 0.16 19.16 -5.64
C ALA A 262 0.09 19.31 -7.17
N LEU A 263 1.21 19.17 -7.88
CA LEU A 263 1.26 19.26 -9.34
C LEU A 263 0.42 18.16 -10.01
N LEU A 264 0.47 16.93 -9.51
CA LEU A 264 -0.38 15.84 -10.01
C LEU A 264 -1.87 16.16 -9.80
N ALA A 265 -2.23 16.70 -8.63
CA ALA A 265 -3.60 17.08 -8.35
C ALA A 265 -4.08 18.19 -9.28
N CYS A 266 -3.29 19.23 -9.48
CA CYS A 266 -3.62 20.32 -10.39
C CYS A 266 -3.70 19.85 -11.85
N ALA A 267 -2.80 18.97 -12.30
CA ALA A 267 -2.84 18.41 -13.66
C ALA A 267 -4.11 17.57 -13.89
N ASP A 268 -4.48 16.69 -12.94
CA ASP A 268 -5.70 15.87 -13.03
C ASP A 268 -6.99 16.73 -12.99
N LEU A 269 -6.93 17.89 -12.36
CA LEU A 269 -8.06 18.84 -12.24
C LEU A 269 -8.01 19.96 -13.30
N GLN A 270 -6.99 19.99 -14.14
CA GLN A 270 -6.76 21.02 -15.18
C GLN A 270 -6.65 22.46 -14.63
N LEU A 271 -6.04 22.62 -13.45
CA LEU A 271 -5.86 23.91 -12.76
C LEU A 271 -4.52 24.55 -13.17
N VAL A 272 -4.43 25.11 -14.35
CA VAL A 272 -3.18 25.62 -14.95
C VAL A 272 -2.57 26.76 -14.12
N GLU A 273 -3.37 27.74 -13.70
CA GLU A 273 -2.90 28.88 -12.89
C GLU A 273 -2.29 28.43 -11.55
N ALA A 274 -2.92 27.43 -10.91
CA ALA A 274 -2.39 26.85 -9.68
C ALA A 274 -1.07 26.11 -9.92
N MET A 275 -0.92 25.42 -11.05
CA MET A 275 0.33 24.74 -11.41
C MET A 275 1.47 25.74 -11.58
N GLU A 276 1.23 26.87 -12.24
CA GLU A 276 2.21 27.95 -12.43
C GLU A 276 2.65 28.52 -11.08
N SER A 277 1.71 28.81 -10.19
CA SER A 277 1.99 29.29 -8.84
C SER A 277 2.82 28.29 -8.03
N ILE A 278 2.50 26.99 -8.11
CA ILE A 278 3.25 25.93 -7.43
C ILE A 278 4.68 25.80 -7.94
N LEU A 279 4.89 25.95 -9.25
CA LEU A 279 6.23 25.93 -9.85
C LEU A 279 7.07 27.15 -9.46
N GLU A 280 6.43 28.33 -9.36
CA GLU A 280 7.09 29.52 -8.86
C GLU A 280 7.50 29.36 -7.39
N MET A 281 6.61 28.81 -6.55
CA MET A 281 6.92 28.47 -5.15
C MET A 281 8.12 27.52 -5.05
N LEU A 282 8.16 26.47 -5.89
CA LEU A 282 9.24 25.50 -5.93
C LEU A 282 10.58 26.15 -6.28
N LYS A 283 10.61 27.03 -7.30
CA LYS A 283 11.80 27.79 -7.70
C LYS A 283 12.27 28.75 -6.60
N ASN A 284 11.33 29.43 -5.94
CA ASN A 284 11.62 30.38 -4.85
C ASN A 284 12.27 29.68 -3.64
N GLU A 285 12.02 28.38 -3.45
CA GLU A 285 12.71 27.55 -2.44
C GLU A 285 14.06 27.01 -2.91
N GLY A 286 14.48 27.32 -4.11
CA GLY A 286 15.78 26.92 -4.67
C GLY A 286 15.79 25.50 -5.22
N TYR A 287 14.64 24.91 -5.52
CA TYR A 287 14.53 23.60 -6.16
C TYR A 287 14.33 23.74 -7.67
N ASP A 288 14.99 22.87 -8.44
CA ASP A 288 14.71 22.73 -9.87
C ASP A 288 13.61 21.67 -10.09
N PRO A 289 12.66 21.92 -11.04
CA PRO A 289 11.66 20.95 -11.43
C PRO A 289 12.30 19.66 -11.96
N ASP A 290 11.98 18.53 -11.36
CA ASP A 290 12.44 17.23 -11.84
C ASP A 290 11.58 16.70 -13.00
N VAL A 291 11.94 15.52 -13.53
CA VAL A 291 11.25 14.88 -14.67
C VAL A 291 9.75 14.65 -14.37
N PHE A 292 9.38 14.42 -13.11
CA PHE A 292 7.98 14.28 -12.73
C PHE A 292 7.23 15.60 -12.87
N CYS A 293 7.79 16.69 -12.34
CA CYS A 293 7.21 18.04 -12.46
C CYS A 293 6.99 18.41 -13.93
N LEU A 294 8.03 18.24 -14.77
CA LEU A 294 7.95 18.53 -16.19
C LEU A 294 6.88 17.70 -16.91
N LYS A 295 6.73 16.42 -16.55
CA LYS A 295 5.69 15.56 -17.13
C LYS A 295 4.28 16.05 -16.78
N GLN A 296 4.05 16.55 -15.56
CA GLN A 296 2.72 17.05 -15.20
C GLN A 296 2.36 18.32 -15.96
N MET A 297 3.35 19.16 -16.28
CA MET A 297 3.15 20.36 -17.10
C MET A 297 2.77 20.05 -18.56
N MET A 298 3.11 18.88 -19.07
CA MET A 298 2.83 18.45 -20.45
C MET A 298 1.49 17.72 -20.59
N ARG A 299 0.72 17.54 -19.52
CA ARG A 299 -0.60 16.89 -19.51
C ARG A 299 -1.73 17.89 -19.64
#